data_499af8801284f731f95fbabdaf3d4b5e
#
_entry.id   499af8801284f731f95fbabdaf3d4b5e
#
_cell.length_a   1.000
_cell.length_b   1.000
_cell.length_c   1.000
_cell.angle_alpha   90.00
_cell.angle_beta   90.00
_cell.angle_gamma   90.00
#
_symmetry.space_group_name_H-M   'P 1'
#
loop_
_entity.id
_entity.type
_entity.pdbx_description
1 polymer ?
#
loop_
_entity_poly.entity_id
_entity_poly.type
_entity_poly.pdbx_seq_one_letter_code
_entity_poly.pdbx_strand_id
1 'polypeptide(L)'
;MIWASCQMEAPNPQTSEVEQRLGATEGGQLLLQVLEAHGGLDTWQAIATSSYVWEMRNPGFMLRSRITADNRSRHIYHEILSLGSGDEPQPVAGRMAWNGTDAWISPDTLALNPRFWAETGYYFQSIPFVLADPGIRYEILPDETLDGITHRMLKCTFDDGIGDAPGDHYTLYIHPESHTVSGIRYRSTFGSGRPASDEPVYENLIMYTEHVTIDGLTVASRLIWHTFEEGVKGEAAGTQARATEISFTVPFDTTQLIMPADGRIQAMPPVIP
;
A
#
# COMPACT_ATOMS: atom_id res chain seq x y z
N MET A 1 45.50 -20.38 0.88
CA MET A 1 44.34 -19.89 0.08
C MET A 1 43.15 -20.65 0.56
N ILE A 2 42.27 -20.02 1.34
CA ILE A 2 41.03 -20.61 1.84
C ILE A 2 39.96 -20.11 0.89
N TRP A 3 39.36 -21.01 0.12
CA TRP A 3 38.18 -20.72 -0.69
C TRP A 3 36.96 -20.67 0.26
N ALA A 4 36.44 -19.48 0.53
CA ALA A 4 35.15 -19.34 1.13
C ALA A 4 34.11 -19.72 0.06
N SER A 5 33.54 -20.92 0.17
CA SER A 5 32.36 -21.30 -0.61
C SER A 5 31.20 -20.43 -0.11
N CYS A 6 30.76 -19.49 -0.93
CA CYS A 6 29.49 -18.83 -0.74
C CYS A 6 28.41 -19.92 -0.90
N GLN A 7 27.93 -20.48 0.19
CA GLN A 7 26.73 -21.31 0.18
C GLN A 7 25.58 -20.34 -0.07
N MET A 8 24.98 -20.40 -1.26
CA MET A 8 23.69 -19.79 -1.49
C MET A 8 22.70 -20.52 -0.57
N GLU A 9 22.14 -19.80 0.37
CA GLU A 9 21.08 -20.29 1.22
C GLU A 9 19.90 -20.70 0.31
N ALA A 10 19.30 -21.86 0.57
CA ALA A 10 18.15 -22.30 -0.23
C ALA A 10 17.01 -21.29 -0.05
N PRO A 11 16.29 -20.92 -1.13
CA PRO A 11 15.20 -19.96 -1.04
C PRO A 11 14.14 -20.42 -0.04
N ASN A 12 13.54 -19.45 0.65
CA ASN A 12 12.44 -19.71 1.58
C ASN A 12 11.31 -20.43 0.82
N PRO A 13 10.74 -21.53 1.33
CA PRO A 13 9.65 -22.25 0.66
C PRO A 13 8.46 -21.36 0.27
N GLN A 14 8.11 -20.38 1.10
CA GLN A 14 7.04 -19.42 0.80
C GLN A 14 7.40 -18.50 -0.38
N THR A 15 8.64 -18.03 -0.47
CA THR A 15 9.12 -17.28 -1.64
C THR A 15 8.97 -18.11 -2.90
N SER A 16 9.41 -19.37 -2.87
CA SER A 16 9.34 -20.28 -4.02
C SER A 16 7.90 -20.50 -4.52
N GLU A 17 6.92 -20.59 -3.62
CA GLU A 17 5.50 -20.71 -4.00
C GLU A 17 4.98 -19.44 -4.69
N VAL A 18 5.31 -18.25 -4.14
CA VAL A 18 4.92 -16.96 -4.73
C VAL A 18 5.59 -16.77 -6.08
N GLU A 19 6.89 -17.05 -6.19
CA GLU A 19 7.64 -16.97 -7.44
C GLU A 19 7.08 -17.91 -8.50
N GLN A 20 6.76 -19.15 -8.14
CA GLN A 20 6.14 -20.12 -9.07
C GLN A 20 4.78 -19.63 -9.57
N ARG A 21 3.95 -19.08 -8.68
CA ARG A 21 2.64 -18.54 -9.03
C ARG A 21 2.76 -17.32 -9.97
N LEU A 22 3.62 -16.37 -9.64
CA LEU A 22 3.85 -15.18 -10.45
C LEU A 22 4.54 -15.53 -11.76
N GLY A 23 5.51 -16.44 -11.76
CA GLY A 23 6.24 -16.89 -12.95
C GLY A 23 5.37 -17.59 -14.00
N ALA A 24 4.15 -17.99 -13.65
CA ALA A 24 3.23 -18.67 -14.55
C ALA A 24 2.61 -17.75 -15.63
N THR A 25 2.68 -16.43 -15.49
CA THR A 25 2.12 -15.45 -16.43
C THR A 25 3.12 -14.35 -16.75
N GLU A 26 3.02 -13.74 -17.94
CA GLU A 26 3.89 -12.62 -18.35
C GLU A 26 3.75 -11.42 -17.40
N GLY A 27 2.52 -11.08 -16.98
CA GLY A 27 2.28 -10.00 -16.02
C GLY A 27 2.87 -10.29 -14.65
N GLY A 28 2.78 -11.54 -14.17
CA GLY A 28 3.43 -11.95 -12.94
C GLY A 28 4.96 -11.92 -13.02
N GLN A 29 5.54 -12.31 -14.16
CA GLN A 29 6.99 -12.20 -14.41
C GLN A 29 7.45 -10.73 -14.39
N LEU A 30 6.64 -9.81 -14.93
CA LEU A 30 6.93 -8.39 -14.84
C LEU A 30 6.87 -7.90 -13.39
N LEU A 31 5.88 -8.34 -12.60
CA LEU A 31 5.83 -8.02 -11.18
C LEU A 31 7.06 -8.56 -10.43
N LEU A 32 7.54 -9.77 -10.74
CA LEU A 32 8.78 -10.28 -10.12
C LEU A 32 9.99 -9.37 -10.39
N GLN A 33 10.13 -8.81 -11.59
CA GLN A 33 11.19 -7.83 -11.89
C GLN A 33 11.05 -6.56 -11.04
N VAL A 34 9.81 -6.11 -10.83
CA VAL A 34 9.53 -4.95 -9.97
C VAL A 34 9.86 -5.26 -8.52
N LEU A 35 9.45 -6.42 -8.00
CA LEU A 35 9.74 -6.83 -6.63
C LEU A 35 11.26 -6.93 -6.39
N GLU A 36 12.01 -7.49 -7.35
CA GLU A 36 13.46 -7.55 -7.27
C GLU A 36 14.10 -6.16 -7.22
N ALA A 37 13.63 -5.21 -8.04
CA ALA A 37 14.09 -3.83 -8.03
C ALA A 37 13.80 -3.10 -6.70
N HIS A 38 12.85 -3.59 -5.93
CA HIS A 38 12.49 -3.08 -4.61
C HIS A 38 13.15 -3.84 -3.44
N GLY A 39 14.05 -4.81 -3.73
CA GLY A 39 14.82 -5.55 -2.73
C GLY A 39 14.49 -7.04 -2.61
N GLY A 40 13.54 -7.51 -3.42
CA GLY A 40 13.22 -8.93 -3.60
C GLY A 40 12.22 -9.50 -2.58
N LEU A 41 11.59 -10.60 -2.99
CA LEU A 41 10.61 -11.30 -2.14
C LEU A 41 11.23 -11.93 -0.90
N ASP A 42 12.44 -12.48 -1.00
CA ASP A 42 13.11 -13.08 0.15
C ASP A 42 13.35 -12.07 1.26
N THR A 43 13.83 -10.87 0.91
CA THR A 43 14.02 -9.77 1.86
C THR A 43 12.69 -9.37 2.49
N TRP A 44 11.65 -9.17 1.68
CA TRP A 44 10.32 -8.82 2.17
C TRP A 44 9.74 -9.88 3.12
N GLN A 45 9.84 -11.14 2.78
CA GLN A 45 9.31 -12.24 3.59
C GLN A 45 10.12 -12.51 4.87
N ALA A 46 11.41 -12.17 4.87
CA ALA A 46 12.22 -12.21 6.08
C ALA A 46 11.82 -11.13 7.09
N ILE A 47 11.24 -10.02 6.62
CA ILE A 47 10.79 -8.90 7.44
C ILE A 47 9.39 -9.19 7.99
N ALA A 48 9.30 -9.38 9.31
CA ALA A 48 8.03 -9.64 9.96
C ALA A 48 7.16 -8.39 10.12
N THR A 49 7.78 -7.22 10.28
CA THR A 49 7.05 -5.99 10.68
C THR A 49 7.56 -4.79 9.90
N SER A 50 6.63 -3.93 9.49
CA SER A 50 6.91 -2.59 8.97
C SER A 50 6.41 -1.56 9.97
N SER A 51 7.24 -0.54 10.27
CA SER A 51 6.84 0.60 11.11
C SER A 51 7.34 1.91 10.53
N TYR A 52 6.50 2.94 10.55
CA TYR A 52 6.85 4.28 10.07
C TYR A 52 5.86 5.32 10.60
N VAL A 53 6.26 6.58 10.60
CA VAL A 53 5.34 7.70 10.79
C VAL A 53 4.80 8.10 9.42
N TRP A 54 3.50 7.91 9.25
CA TRP A 54 2.75 8.27 8.05
C TRP A 54 2.02 9.59 8.27
N GLU A 55 2.28 10.57 7.40
CA GLU A 55 1.57 11.83 7.36
C GLU A 55 0.84 11.95 6.03
N MET A 56 -0.49 11.96 6.10
CA MET A 56 -1.37 12.17 4.96
C MET A 56 -2.00 13.55 5.05
N ARG A 57 -1.89 14.33 3.98
CA ARG A 57 -2.50 15.66 3.83
C ARG A 57 -3.34 15.72 2.58
N ASN A 58 -4.51 16.32 2.68
CA ASN A 58 -5.30 16.77 1.54
C ASN A 58 -5.96 18.12 1.88
N PRO A 59 -6.58 18.82 0.91
CA PRO A 59 -7.33 20.04 1.20
C PRO A 59 -8.40 19.78 2.28
N GLY A 60 -8.23 20.41 3.45
CA GLY A 60 -9.17 20.28 4.57
C GLY A 60 -9.00 19.07 5.46
N PHE A 61 -7.96 18.23 5.28
CA PHE A 61 -7.72 17.07 6.14
C PHE A 61 -6.23 16.78 6.34
N MET A 62 -5.87 16.39 7.54
CA MET A 62 -4.55 15.87 7.87
C MET A 62 -4.64 14.78 8.91
N LEU A 63 -3.96 13.68 8.65
CA LEU A 63 -3.75 12.58 9.60
C LEU A 63 -2.25 12.28 9.68
N ARG A 64 -1.70 12.32 10.89
CA ARG A 64 -0.36 11.84 11.17
C ARG A 64 -0.43 10.73 12.20
N SER A 65 0.09 9.58 11.87
CA SER A 65 0.08 8.42 12.76
C SER A 65 1.37 7.61 12.64
N ARG A 66 1.78 6.97 13.72
CA ARG A 66 2.76 5.89 13.66
C ARG A 66 2.01 4.61 13.31
N ILE A 67 2.34 4.04 12.17
CA ILE A 67 1.83 2.77 11.71
C ILE A 67 2.82 1.68 12.11
N THR A 68 2.31 0.57 12.62
CA THR A 68 3.06 -0.67 12.81
C THR A 68 2.20 -1.80 12.27
N ALA A 69 2.74 -2.59 11.35
CA ALA A 69 2.02 -3.65 10.67
C ALA A 69 2.81 -4.96 10.73
N ASP A 70 2.12 -6.05 11.01
CA ASP A 70 2.65 -7.40 10.77
C ASP A 70 2.48 -7.73 9.28
N ASN A 71 3.60 -7.88 8.59
CA ASN A 71 3.62 -8.10 7.14
C ASN A 71 3.07 -9.47 6.71
N ARG A 72 2.92 -10.41 7.63
CA ARG A 72 2.42 -11.77 7.35
C ARG A 72 0.92 -11.88 7.52
N SER A 73 0.42 -11.41 8.68
CA SER A 73 -1.02 -11.46 8.98
C SER A 73 -1.80 -10.28 8.42
N ARG A 74 -1.11 -9.23 7.96
CA ARG A 74 -1.70 -7.94 7.56
C ARG A 74 -2.46 -7.24 8.71
N HIS A 75 -2.13 -7.57 9.96
CA HIS A 75 -2.63 -6.82 11.11
C HIS A 75 -1.92 -5.47 11.20
N ILE A 76 -2.67 -4.43 11.47
CA ILE A 76 -2.14 -3.07 11.43
C ILE A 76 -2.61 -2.32 12.69
N TYR A 77 -1.69 -1.61 13.32
CA TYR A 77 -1.95 -0.73 14.44
C TYR A 77 -1.45 0.68 14.15
N HIS A 78 -2.24 1.66 14.55
CA HIS A 78 -1.90 3.08 14.47
C HIS A 78 -1.93 3.72 15.86
N GLU A 79 -0.85 4.40 16.20
CA GLU A 79 -0.85 5.46 17.19
C GLU A 79 -1.10 6.78 16.44
N ILE A 80 -2.27 7.40 16.66
CA ILE A 80 -2.63 8.67 16.02
C ILE A 80 -1.93 9.78 16.76
N LEU A 81 -1.04 10.51 16.09
CA LEU A 81 -0.21 11.56 16.66
C LEU A 81 -0.85 12.95 16.50
N SER A 82 -1.50 13.17 15.37
CA SER A 82 -2.28 14.39 15.13
C SER A 82 -3.36 14.18 14.09
N LEU A 83 -4.43 14.92 14.21
CA LEU A 83 -5.58 14.90 13.31
C LEU A 83 -6.14 16.32 13.21
N GLY A 84 -6.57 16.74 12.01
CA GLY A 84 -7.19 18.05 11.87
C GLY A 84 -7.63 18.35 10.44
N SER A 85 -8.21 19.55 10.31
CA SER A 85 -8.57 20.16 9.04
C SER A 85 -7.70 21.41 8.87
N GLY A 86 -6.90 21.46 7.78
CA GLY A 86 -6.05 22.60 7.48
C GLY A 86 -4.57 22.40 7.78
N ASP A 87 -3.80 23.48 7.81
CA ASP A 87 -2.33 23.44 7.86
C ASP A 87 -1.76 23.17 9.27
N GLU A 88 -2.58 23.29 10.32
CA GLU A 88 -2.18 23.08 11.70
C GLU A 88 -3.00 21.96 12.36
N PRO A 89 -2.59 20.69 12.18
CA PRO A 89 -3.25 19.58 12.84
C PRO A 89 -3.04 19.65 14.35
N GLN A 90 -4.08 19.32 15.10
CA GLN A 90 -3.99 19.27 16.56
C GLN A 90 -3.43 17.93 17.02
N PRO A 91 -2.54 17.92 18.04
CA PRO A 91 -2.13 16.68 18.69
C PRO A 91 -3.36 15.93 19.22
N VAL A 92 -3.41 14.65 18.95
CA VAL A 92 -4.51 13.77 19.36
C VAL A 92 -3.92 12.49 19.94
N ALA A 93 -4.37 12.11 21.14
CA ALA A 93 -4.06 10.81 21.69
C ALA A 93 -5.14 9.80 21.20
N GLY A 94 -4.91 9.18 20.06
CA GLY A 94 -5.84 8.23 19.48
C GLY A 94 -5.15 6.96 19.00
N ARG A 95 -5.94 5.92 18.83
CA ARG A 95 -5.48 4.62 18.31
C ARG A 95 -6.49 4.06 17.35
N MET A 96 -6.04 3.36 16.33
CA MET A 96 -6.90 2.52 15.48
C MET A 96 -6.16 1.26 15.07
N ALA A 97 -6.89 0.19 14.77
CA ALA A 97 -6.31 -1.03 14.29
C ALA A 97 -7.22 -1.77 13.32
N TRP A 98 -6.57 -2.60 12.50
CA TRP A 98 -7.15 -3.66 11.70
C TRP A 98 -6.60 -4.99 12.18
N ASN A 99 -7.47 -5.92 12.58
CA ASN A 99 -7.09 -7.22 13.13
C ASN A 99 -7.36 -8.40 12.18
N GLY A 100 -7.56 -8.12 10.90
CA GLY A 100 -7.92 -9.12 9.89
C GLY A 100 -9.43 -9.36 9.74
N THR A 101 -10.25 -8.82 10.64
CA THR A 101 -11.71 -8.95 10.61
C THR A 101 -12.40 -7.62 10.91
N ASP A 102 -12.00 -6.99 12.02
CA ASP A 102 -12.57 -5.74 12.49
C ASP A 102 -11.58 -4.60 12.42
N ALA A 103 -12.06 -3.45 12.01
CA ALA A 103 -11.37 -2.18 12.17
C ALA A 103 -12.01 -1.39 13.31
N TRP A 104 -11.21 -0.92 14.25
CA TRP A 104 -11.67 -0.12 15.37
C TRP A 104 -10.85 1.15 15.55
N ILE A 105 -11.43 2.13 16.25
CA ILE A 105 -10.78 3.39 16.64
C ILE A 105 -11.15 3.75 18.09
N SER A 106 -10.19 4.34 18.81
CA SER A 106 -10.35 4.83 20.18
C SER A 106 -9.61 6.19 20.33
N PRO A 107 -10.21 7.16 21.01
CA PRO A 107 -11.60 7.17 21.50
C PRO A 107 -12.63 7.17 20.36
N ASP A 108 -13.84 6.71 20.65
CA ASP A 108 -14.96 6.58 19.69
C ASP A 108 -15.40 7.93 19.08
N THR A 109 -15.05 9.04 19.75
CA THR A 109 -15.34 10.41 19.32
C THR A 109 -14.49 10.90 18.16
N LEU A 110 -13.42 10.18 17.79
CA LEU A 110 -12.57 10.55 16.66
C LEU A 110 -13.33 10.37 15.33
N ALA A 111 -13.41 11.45 14.54
CA ALA A 111 -14.13 11.50 13.28
C ALA A 111 -13.32 10.89 12.12
N LEU A 112 -12.87 9.64 12.30
CA LEU A 112 -12.20 8.85 11.26
C LEU A 112 -12.99 7.57 10.99
N ASN A 113 -12.96 7.09 9.74
CA ASN A 113 -13.39 5.75 9.41
C ASN A 113 -12.20 4.78 9.56
N PRO A 114 -12.10 4.00 10.66
CA PRO A 114 -10.94 3.14 10.86
C PRO A 114 -10.84 2.03 9.81
N ARG A 115 -11.95 1.56 9.23
CA ARG A 115 -11.91 0.52 8.20
C ARG A 115 -11.28 1.00 6.88
N PHE A 116 -11.33 2.27 6.60
CA PHE A 116 -10.63 2.87 5.47
C PHE A 116 -9.18 3.25 5.84
N TRP A 117 -9.02 3.98 6.95
CA TRP A 117 -7.73 4.60 7.27
C TRP A 117 -6.70 3.63 7.87
N ALA A 118 -7.14 2.56 8.54
CA ALA A 118 -6.19 1.61 9.14
C ALA A 118 -5.38 0.86 8.07
N GLU A 119 -5.96 0.56 6.91
CA GLU A 119 -5.28 -0.19 5.86
C GLU A 119 -4.62 0.72 4.81
N THR A 120 -5.20 1.90 4.53
CA THR A 120 -4.78 2.78 3.41
C THR A 120 -3.29 3.11 3.45
N GLY A 121 -2.76 3.56 4.58
CA GLY A 121 -1.35 3.95 4.70
C GLY A 121 -0.40 2.78 4.51
N TYR A 122 -0.74 1.62 5.08
CA TYR A 122 0.04 0.40 4.92
C TYR A 122 0.03 -0.11 3.48
N TYR A 123 -1.14 -0.18 2.86
CA TYR A 123 -1.28 -0.71 1.51
C TYR A 123 -0.45 0.08 0.50
N PHE A 124 -0.63 1.40 0.45
CA PHE A 124 0.14 2.25 -0.48
C PHE A 124 1.63 2.25 -0.20
N GLN A 125 2.04 2.24 1.08
CA GLN A 125 3.46 2.21 1.44
C GLN A 125 4.14 0.88 1.11
N SER A 126 3.39 -0.22 1.10
CA SER A 126 3.90 -1.57 0.88
C SER A 126 3.81 -2.04 -0.58
N ILE A 127 3.34 -1.19 -1.52
CA ILE A 127 3.48 -1.46 -2.95
C ILE A 127 4.97 -1.40 -3.32
N PRO A 128 5.50 -2.40 -4.09
CA PRO A 128 4.78 -3.43 -4.85
C PRO A 128 4.51 -4.74 -4.09
N PHE A 129 4.99 -4.93 -2.88
CA PHE A 129 5.01 -6.23 -2.21
C PHE A 129 3.62 -6.80 -1.91
N VAL A 130 2.66 -5.96 -1.51
CA VAL A 130 1.26 -6.37 -1.27
C VAL A 130 0.56 -6.83 -2.55
N LEU A 131 1.08 -6.44 -3.71
CA LEU A 131 0.56 -6.90 -5.00
C LEU A 131 1.02 -8.32 -5.36
N ALA A 132 1.88 -8.94 -4.57
CA ALA A 132 2.25 -10.34 -4.70
C ALA A 132 1.33 -11.28 -3.89
N ASP A 133 0.30 -10.77 -3.23
CA ASP A 133 -0.63 -11.58 -2.44
C ASP A 133 -1.50 -12.48 -3.36
N PRO A 134 -2.05 -13.60 -2.83
CA PRO A 134 -2.97 -14.45 -3.58
C PRO A 134 -4.24 -13.72 -4.01
N GLY A 135 -4.86 -14.16 -5.10
CA GLY A 135 -6.12 -13.59 -5.61
C GLY A 135 -5.95 -12.30 -6.42
N ILE A 136 -4.73 -12.02 -6.86
CA ILE A 136 -4.44 -10.87 -7.73
C ILE A 136 -4.10 -11.38 -9.14
N ARG A 137 -4.70 -10.74 -10.16
CA ARG A 137 -4.48 -11.01 -11.59
C ARG A 137 -3.70 -9.87 -12.20
N TYR A 138 -2.85 -10.19 -13.17
CA TYR A 138 -1.91 -9.26 -13.78
C TYR A 138 -2.11 -9.22 -15.29
N GLU A 139 -2.24 -8.01 -15.85
CA GLU A 139 -2.37 -7.74 -17.28
C GLU A 139 -1.32 -6.70 -17.68
N ILE A 140 -0.49 -7.03 -18.69
CA ILE A 140 0.43 -6.06 -19.28
C ILE A 140 -0.38 -5.18 -20.23
N LEU A 141 -0.35 -3.88 -20.02
CA LEU A 141 -0.95 -2.89 -20.88
C LEU A 141 0.09 -2.29 -21.85
N PRO A 142 -0.34 -1.62 -22.93
CA PRO A 142 0.56 -0.81 -23.75
C PRO A 142 1.33 0.20 -22.91
N ASP A 143 2.60 0.41 -23.25
CA ASP A 143 3.45 1.37 -22.57
C ASP A 143 2.84 2.79 -22.64
N GLU A 144 2.97 3.57 -21.56
CA GLU A 144 2.49 4.94 -21.48
C GLU A 144 3.63 5.91 -21.14
N THR A 145 3.58 7.11 -21.73
CA THR A 145 4.56 8.16 -21.43
C THR A 145 4.01 9.10 -20.36
N LEU A 146 4.76 9.21 -19.26
CA LEU A 146 4.45 10.09 -18.14
C LEU A 146 5.69 10.93 -17.82
N ASP A 147 5.55 12.25 -17.78
CA ASP A 147 6.66 13.21 -17.55
C ASP A 147 7.86 13.00 -18.50
N GLY A 148 7.61 12.61 -19.75
CA GLY A 148 8.65 12.38 -20.77
C GLY A 148 9.36 11.02 -20.68
N ILE A 149 8.98 10.15 -19.74
CA ILE A 149 9.51 8.78 -19.59
C ILE A 149 8.46 7.80 -20.04
N THR A 150 8.82 6.87 -20.95
CA THR A 150 7.96 5.78 -21.36
C THR A 150 8.07 4.63 -20.37
N HIS A 151 6.98 4.38 -19.65
CA HIS A 151 6.89 3.34 -18.61
C HIS A 151 6.26 2.07 -19.15
N ARG A 152 6.71 0.93 -18.65
CA ARG A 152 5.96 -0.33 -18.78
C ARG A 152 4.77 -0.30 -17.83
N MET A 153 3.64 -0.82 -18.30
CA MET A 153 2.39 -0.76 -17.57
C MET A 153 1.94 -2.14 -17.12
N LEU A 154 1.60 -2.26 -15.83
CA LEU A 154 1.07 -3.50 -15.25
C LEU A 154 -0.22 -3.21 -14.51
N LYS A 155 -1.33 -3.75 -14.98
CA LYS A 155 -2.63 -3.67 -14.31
C LYS A 155 -2.82 -4.85 -13.37
N CYS A 156 -3.19 -4.56 -12.13
CA CYS A 156 -3.50 -5.52 -11.08
C CYS A 156 -4.99 -5.42 -10.74
N THR A 157 -5.72 -6.53 -10.81
CA THR A 157 -7.13 -6.65 -10.44
C THR A 157 -7.31 -7.75 -9.41
N PHE A 158 -8.40 -7.73 -8.67
CA PHE A 158 -8.64 -8.63 -7.56
C PHE A 158 -9.73 -9.64 -7.87
N ASP A 159 -9.57 -10.86 -7.38
CA ASP A 159 -10.63 -11.88 -7.42
C ASP A 159 -11.77 -11.49 -6.47
N ASP A 160 -12.96 -12.01 -6.74
CA ASP A 160 -14.13 -11.81 -5.88
C ASP A 160 -13.84 -12.23 -4.43
N GLY A 161 -14.17 -11.35 -3.50
CA GLY A 161 -13.97 -11.60 -2.07
C GLY A 161 -12.55 -11.31 -1.55
N ILE A 162 -11.67 -10.74 -2.37
CA ILE A 162 -10.35 -10.27 -1.95
C ILE A 162 -10.45 -8.82 -1.49
N GLY A 163 -10.17 -8.58 -0.20
CA GLY A 163 -10.24 -7.25 0.40
C GLY A 163 -11.67 -6.68 0.50
N ASP A 164 -11.77 -5.45 0.97
CA ASP A 164 -13.03 -4.73 1.19
C ASP A 164 -13.60 -4.09 -0.08
N ALA A 165 -12.83 -4.03 -1.15
CA ALA A 165 -13.19 -3.38 -2.40
C ALA A 165 -12.67 -4.17 -3.61
N PRO A 166 -13.23 -5.37 -3.90
CA PRO A 166 -12.75 -6.23 -5.00
C PRO A 166 -12.93 -5.61 -6.39
N GLY A 167 -13.72 -4.54 -6.51
CA GLY A 167 -13.85 -3.74 -7.73
C GLY A 167 -12.71 -2.76 -7.98
N ASP A 168 -11.78 -2.62 -7.04
CA ASP A 168 -10.61 -1.78 -7.20
C ASP A 168 -9.64 -2.38 -8.23
N HIS A 169 -8.83 -1.52 -8.83
CA HIS A 169 -7.68 -1.94 -9.62
C HIS A 169 -6.53 -0.95 -9.46
N TYR A 170 -5.32 -1.44 -9.70
CA TYR A 170 -4.10 -0.65 -9.68
C TYR A 170 -3.35 -0.87 -10.99
N THR A 171 -2.93 0.21 -11.64
CA THR A 171 -2.07 0.17 -12.82
C THR A 171 -0.75 0.84 -12.49
N LEU A 172 0.33 0.05 -12.47
CA LEU A 172 1.67 0.51 -12.12
C LEU A 172 2.34 1.14 -13.33
N TYR A 173 2.96 2.29 -13.14
CA TYR A 173 3.97 2.89 -14.00
C TYR A 173 5.34 2.39 -13.56
N ILE A 174 5.94 1.50 -14.33
CA ILE A 174 7.21 0.86 -14.01
C ILE A 174 8.31 1.56 -14.80
N HIS A 175 9.31 2.10 -14.11
CA HIS A 175 10.43 2.81 -14.73
C HIS A 175 11.22 1.87 -15.64
N PRO A 176 11.52 2.24 -16.89
CA PRO A 176 12.09 1.33 -17.89
C PRO A 176 13.49 0.81 -17.56
N GLU A 177 14.29 1.59 -16.82
CA GLU A 177 15.68 1.24 -16.49
C GLU A 177 15.82 0.63 -15.10
N SER A 178 15.20 1.26 -14.08
CA SER A 178 15.33 0.80 -12.68
C SER A 178 14.34 -0.26 -12.28
N HIS A 179 13.27 -0.46 -13.04
CA HIS A 179 12.11 -1.30 -12.76
C HIS A 179 11.38 -0.95 -11.44
N THR A 180 11.68 0.19 -10.85
CA THR A 180 10.95 0.66 -9.67
C THR A 180 9.59 1.25 -10.05
N VAL A 181 8.66 1.27 -9.11
CA VAL A 181 7.34 1.89 -9.29
C VAL A 181 7.50 3.41 -9.26
N SER A 182 7.26 4.07 -10.40
CA SER A 182 7.25 5.54 -10.53
C SER A 182 5.92 6.15 -10.11
N GLY A 183 4.84 5.39 -10.24
CA GLY A 183 3.50 5.83 -9.89
C GLY A 183 2.49 4.71 -10.03
N ILE A 184 1.30 4.98 -9.54
CA ILE A 184 0.15 4.10 -9.72
C ILE A 184 -1.06 4.91 -10.14
N ARG A 185 -1.80 4.38 -11.09
CA ARG A 185 -3.15 4.81 -11.42
C ARG A 185 -4.10 3.82 -10.77
N TYR A 186 -5.12 4.29 -10.07
CA TYR A 186 -6.01 3.39 -9.37
C TYR A 186 -7.44 3.90 -9.32
N ARG A 187 -8.36 2.95 -9.26
CA ARG A 187 -9.75 3.17 -8.93
C ARG A 187 -10.01 2.64 -7.54
N SER A 188 -10.69 3.42 -6.71
CA SER A 188 -11.22 2.96 -5.42
C SER A 188 -12.73 2.90 -5.46
N THR A 189 -13.27 1.74 -5.10
CA THR A 189 -14.71 1.50 -4.97
C THR A 189 -15.17 1.42 -3.52
N PHE A 190 -14.26 1.52 -2.56
CA PHE A 190 -14.57 1.45 -1.14
C PHE A 190 -15.65 2.46 -0.73
N GLY A 191 -16.74 1.97 -0.16
CA GLY A 191 -17.87 2.80 0.31
C GLY A 191 -18.66 3.52 -0.78
N SER A 192 -18.34 3.31 -2.06
CA SER A 192 -19.05 3.96 -3.17
C SER A 192 -20.43 3.34 -3.42
N GLY A 193 -20.62 2.09 -3.02
CA GLY A 193 -21.81 1.29 -3.37
C GLY A 193 -21.98 1.04 -4.86
N ARG A 194 -20.97 1.38 -5.70
CA ARG A 194 -21.03 1.24 -7.15
C ARG A 194 -20.40 -0.07 -7.60
N PRO A 195 -21.03 -0.78 -8.54
CA PRO A 195 -20.42 -1.92 -9.20
C PRO A 195 -19.12 -1.54 -9.91
N ALA A 196 -18.22 -2.50 -10.07
CA ALA A 196 -16.96 -2.30 -10.79
C ALA A 196 -17.14 -1.88 -12.27
N SER A 197 -18.33 -2.10 -12.82
CA SER A 197 -18.67 -1.88 -14.24
C SER A 197 -19.21 -0.49 -14.57
N ASP A 198 -19.47 0.38 -13.58
CA ASP A 198 -20.04 1.70 -13.86
C ASP A 198 -19.03 2.65 -14.48
N GLU A 199 -19.38 3.16 -15.66
CA GLU A 199 -18.69 4.21 -16.39
C GLU A 199 -19.30 5.61 -16.06
N PRO A 200 -18.51 6.71 -16.10
CA PRO A 200 -17.07 6.76 -16.36
C PRO A 200 -16.22 6.36 -15.15
N VAL A 201 -15.11 5.68 -15.43
CA VAL A 201 -14.14 5.30 -14.40
C VAL A 201 -13.24 6.50 -14.13
N TYR A 202 -13.39 7.12 -12.97
CA TYR A 202 -12.42 8.10 -12.49
C TYR A 202 -11.26 7.36 -11.84
N GLU A 203 -10.07 7.58 -12.37
CA GLU A 203 -8.83 7.07 -11.77
C GLU A 203 -8.09 8.18 -11.05
N ASN A 204 -7.43 7.84 -9.96
CA ASN A 204 -6.49 8.71 -9.29
C ASN A 204 -5.07 8.33 -9.71
N LEU A 205 -4.19 9.30 -9.87
CA LEU A 205 -2.77 9.06 -10.12
C LEU A 205 -1.97 9.45 -8.88
N ILE A 206 -1.17 8.51 -8.37
CA ILE A 206 -0.18 8.78 -7.32
C ILE A 206 1.21 8.63 -7.91
N MET A 207 2.05 9.65 -7.74
CA MET A 207 3.48 9.55 -8.04
C MET A 207 4.23 9.08 -6.80
N TYR A 208 5.08 8.06 -6.97
CA TYR A 208 5.96 7.49 -5.96
C TYR A 208 7.34 8.12 -6.11
N THR A 209 7.75 8.91 -5.13
CA THR A 209 8.96 9.72 -5.20
C THR A 209 9.82 9.57 -3.94
N GLU A 210 11.03 10.12 -3.98
CA GLU A 210 11.96 10.11 -2.85
C GLU A 210 12.19 8.67 -2.32
N HIS A 211 12.54 7.73 -3.23
CA HIS A 211 12.86 6.35 -2.85
C HIS A 211 14.04 6.29 -1.88
N VAL A 212 13.90 5.47 -0.85
CA VAL A 212 14.94 5.18 0.16
C VAL A 212 15.10 3.68 0.32
N THR A 213 16.33 3.23 0.54
CA THR A 213 16.61 1.81 0.80
C THR A 213 16.94 1.64 2.28
N ILE A 214 16.17 0.80 2.98
CA ILE A 214 16.29 0.50 4.41
C ILE A 214 16.22 -1.01 4.57
N ASP A 215 17.19 -1.61 5.25
CA ASP A 215 17.28 -3.05 5.51
C ASP A 215 17.11 -3.91 4.24
N GLY A 216 17.63 -3.42 3.10
CA GLY A 216 17.57 -4.07 1.80
C GLY A 216 16.28 -3.83 1.00
N LEU A 217 15.26 -3.19 1.56
CA LEU A 217 14.04 -2.82 0.84
C LEU A 217 14.06 -1.37 0.36
N THR A 218 13.69 -1.16 -0.89
CA THR A 218 13.52 0.16 -1.49
C THR A 218 12.04 0.54 -1.51
N VAL A 219 11.69 1.60 -0.79
CA VAL A 219 10.32 2.12 -0.68
C VAL A 219 10.29 3.61 -1.00
N ALA A 220 9.17 4.11 -1.53
CA ALA A 220 8.98 5.54 -1.68
C ALA A 220 8.69 6.17 -0.31
N SER A 221 9.37 7.27 0.01
CA SER A 221 9.09 8.03 1.24
C SER A 221 8.10 9.16 1.02
N ARG A 222 7.71 9.44 -0.23
CA ARG A 222 6.73 10.46 -0.56
C ARG A 222 5.83 10.04 -1.71
N LEU A 223 4.53 10.22 -1.51
CA LEU A 223 3.46 9.96 -2.46
C LEU A 223 2.74 11.29 -2.75
N ILE A 224 2.51 11.61 -4.03
CA ILE A 224 1.87 12.86 -4.46
C ILE A 224 0.73 12.51 -5.39
N TRP A 225 -0.49 12.93 -5.04
CA TRP A 225 -1.67 12.75 -5.88
C TRP A 225 -1.75 13.86 -6.92
N HIS A 226 -2.05 13.46 -8.14
CA HIS A 226 -2.29 14.34 -9.28
C HIS A 226 -3.69 14.12 -9.83
N THR A 227 -4.27 15.12 -10.43
CA THR A 227 -5.44 14.91 -11.30
C THR A 227 -5.02 14.06 -12.49
N PHE A 228 -5.92 13.21 -12.95
CA PHE A 228 -5.69 12.34 -14.10
C PHE A 228 -6.98 12.24 -14.91
N GLU A 229 -6.98 12.87 -16.09
CA GLU A 229 -8.15 12.95 -16.95
C GLU A 229 -7.74 12.64 -18.39
N GLU A 230 -8.54 11.81 -19.06
CA GLU A 230 -8.31 11.43 -20.47
C GLU A 230 -6.88 10.94 -20.76
N GLY A 231 -6.25 10.24 -19.81
CA GLY A 231 -4.89 9.74 -19.98
C GLY A 231 -3.79 10.78 -19.71
N VAL A 232 -4.13 11.97 -19.24
CA VAL A 232 -3.19 13.06 -19.01
C VAL A 232 -3.03 13.35 -17.51
N LYS A 233 -1.77 13.34 -17.05
CA LYS A 233 -1.42 13.81 -15.71
C LYS A 233 -1.53 15.33 -15.66
N GLY A 234 -2.35 15.82 -14.73
CA GLY A 234 -2.50 17.25 -14.44
C GLY A 234 -1.67 17.68 -13.23
N GLU A 235 -2.08 18.79 -12.65
CA GLU A 235 -1.43 19.40 -11.49
C GLU A 235 -1.55 18.51 -10.25
N ALA A 236 -0.68 18.76 -9.26
CA ALA A 236 -0.80 18.12 -7.94
C ALA A 236 -2.13 18.50 -7.29
N ALA A 237 -2.90 17.50 -6.87
CA ALA A 237 -4.24 17.68 -6.33
C ALA A 237 -4.27 18.24 -4.89
N GLY A 238 -3.12 18.68 -4.36
CA GLY A 238 -2.98 19.11 -2.96
C GLY A 238 -2.96 17.96 -1.95
N THR A 239 -3.16 16.74 -2.41
CA THR A 239 -3.06 15.53 -1.60
C THR A 239 -1.66 14.95 -1.70
N GLN A 240 -1.06 14.66 -0.54
CA GLN A 240 0.25 14.01 -0.47
C GLN A 240 0.36 13.15 0.80
N ALA A 241 1.23 12.16 0.75
CA ALA A 241 1.62 11.41 1.93
C ALA A 241 3.14 11.35 2.04
N ARG A 242 3.63 11.29 3.28
CA ARG A 242 5.06 11.14 3.59
C ARG A 242 5.24 10.08 4.67
N ALA A 243 6.15 9.15 4.42
CA ALA A 243 6.62 8.19 5.41
C ALA A 243 7.99 8.63 5.94
N THR A 244 8.11 8.70 7.25
CA THR A 244 9.38 9.00 7.95
C THR A 244 9.60 7.97 9.05
N GLU A 245 10.81 7.94 9.63
CA GLU A 245 11.16 6.97 10.69
C GLU A 245 10.86 5.52 10.29
N ILE A 246 11.09 5.19 9.00
CA ILE A 246 10.82 3.85 8.46
C ILE A 246 11.76 2.84 9.12
N SER A 247 11.22 1.73 9.60
CA SER A 247 11.96 0.64 10.24
C SER A 247 11.28 -0.69 9.96
N PHE A 248 12.07 -1.71 9.74
CA PHE A 248 11.61 -3.09 9.53
C PHE A 248 12.02 -4.03 10.68
N THR A 249 12.51 -3.47 11.78
CA THR A 249 13.04 -4.23 12.93
C THR A 249 12.22 -4.06 14.22
N VAL A 250 11.19 -3.21 14.22
CA VAL A 250 10.30 -3.00 15.37
C VAL A 250 9.40 -4.23 15.55
N PRO A 251 9.33 -4.85 16.74
CA PRO A 251 8.44 -5.99 16.95
C PRO A 251 6.97 -5.54 16.91
N PHE A 252 6.10 -6.39 16.37
CA PHE A 252 4.65 -6.18 16.42
C PHE A 252 4.08 -6.72 17.74
N ASP A 253 3.37 -5.87 18.47
CA ASP A 253 2.69 -6.25 19.72
C ASP A 253 1.21 -6.53 19.43
N THR A 254 0.83 -7.82 19.43
CA THR A 254 -0.55 -8.24 19.16
C THR A 254 -1.56 -7.76 20.21
N THR A 255 -1.12 -7.36 21.40
CA THR A 255 -2.02 -6.79 22.42
C THR A 255 -2.58 -5.44 21.99
N GLN A 256 -1.90 -4.74 21.09
CA GLN A 256 -2.35 -3.48 20.50
C GLN A 256 -3.58 -3.64 19.58
N LEU A 257 -3.91 -4.87 19.17
CA LEU A 257 -5.12 -5.16 18.38
C LEU A 257 -6.39 -5.23 19.25
N ILE A 258 -6.26 -5.29 20.55
CA ILE A 258 -7.39 -5.34 21.49
C ILE A 258 -8.01 -3.95 21.58
N MET A 259 -9.29 -3.83 21.17
CA MET A 259 -10.02 -2.57 21.23
C MET A 259 -10.18 -2.12 22.70
N PRO A 260 -9.82 -0.87 23.03
CA PRO A 260 -10.09 -0.28 24.35
C PRO A 260 -11.59 -0.11 24.61
N ALA A 261 -11.95 0.03 25.88
CA ALA A 261 -13.36 0.16 26.30
C ALA A 261 -14.07 1.43 25.74
N ASP A 262 -13.30 2.47 25.44
CA ASP A 262 -13.77 3.70 24.81
C ASP A 262 -13.66 3.71 23.28
N GLY A 263 -13.44 2.54 22.69
CA GLY A 263 -13.34 2.38 21.25
C GLY A 263 -14.67 2.01 20.58
N ARG A 264 -14.70 2.17 19.27
CA ARG A 264 -15.80 1.70 18.41
C ARG A 264 -15.27 0.89 17.21
N ILE A 265 -16.03 -0.12 16.83
CA ILE A 265 -15.80 -0.86 15.57
C ILE A 265 -16.53 -0.16 14.42
N GLN A 266 -15.91 -0.14 13.26
CA GLN A 266 -16.54 0.29 12.01
C GLN A 266 -16.93 -0.94 11.20
N ALA A 267 -18.23 -1.12 11.02
CA ALA A 267 -18.73 -2.16 10.12
C ALA A 267 -18.39 -1.86 8.66
N MET A 268 -18.35 -2.91 7.82
CA MET A 268 -18.33 -2.75 6.37
C MET A 268 -19.51 -1.90 5.90
N PRO A 269 -19.28 -0.97 4.96
CA PRO A 269 -20.38 -0.35 4.26
C PRO A 269 -21.24 -1.43 3.59
N PRO A 270 -22.57 -1.30 3.61
CA PRO A 270 -23.42 -2.26 2.90
C PRO A 270 -23.09 -2.22 1.41
N VAL A 271 -22.88 -3.40 0.82
CA VAL A 271 -22.83 -3.53 -0.64
C VAL A 271 -24.22 -3.21 -1.15
N ILE A 272 -24.36 -2.14 -1.92
CA ILE A 272 -25.62 -1.81 -2.60
C ILE A 272 -25.69 -2.71 -3.83
N PRO A 273 -26.70 -3.59 -3.94
CA PRO A 273 -26.83 -4.54 -5.06
C PRO A 273 -27.11 -3.84 -6.40
#